data_897b9dc29f675238c4951df62250bb2e
#
_entry.id   897b9dc29f675238c4951df62250bb2e
#
_cell.length_a   1.000
_cell.length_b   1.000
_cell.length_c   1.000
_cell.angle_alpha   90.00
_cell.angle_beta   90.00
_cell.angle_gamma   90.00
#
_symmetry.space_group_name_H-M   'P 1'
#
loop_
_entity.id
_entity.type
_entity.pdbx_description
1 polymer ?
#
loop_
_entity_poly.entity_id
_entity_poly.type
_entity_poly.pdbx_seq_one_letter_code
_entity_poly.pdbx_strand_id
1 'polypeptide(L)'
;MNVRELRIGNYVMVDGKIVKVNGITRRKIGFCSVRERYARAGDVEPVPITKDIADKCEVYLSLDNGKYGVLVGNGFRDVDNLHTLQNLYFMEHNRELNVNL
;
A
#
# COMPACT_ATOMS: atom_id res chain seq x y z
N MET A 1 -9.26 6.02 -7.41
CA MET A 1 -8.95 4.65 -6.91
C MET A 1 -10.19 4.04 -6.28
N ASN A 2 -10.35 2.75 -6.37
CA ASN A 2 -11.43 2.05 -5.68
C ASN A 2 -11.07 1.84 -4.21
N VAL A 3 -11.79 2.50 -3.30
CA VAL A 3 -11.52 2.41 -1.85
C VAL A 3 -11.73 1.00 -1.28
N ARG A 4 -12.44 0.11 -2.01
CA ARG A 4 -12.62 -1.28 -1.59
C ARG A 4 -11.32 -2.09 -1.61
N GLU A 5 -10.32 -1.63 -2.34
CA GLU A 5 -9.00 -2.25 -2.38
C GLU A 5 -8.14 -1.91 -1.16
N LEU A 6 -8.59 -0.97 -0.34
CA LEU A 6 -7.82 -0.42 0.76
C LEU A 6 -8.23 -1.01 2.09
N ARG A 7 -7.25 -1.10 3.00
CA ARG A 7 -7.45 -1.40 4.42
C ARG A 7 -6.88 -0.25 5.25
N ILE A 8 -7.37 -0.10 6.45
CA ILE A 8 -6.74 0.80 7.43
C ILE A 8 -5.30 0.35 7.64
N GLY A 9 -4.37 1.29 7.57
CA GLY A 9 -2.94 1.01 7.62
C GLY A 9 -2.25 1.00 6.27
N ASN A 10 -3.00 0.98 5.17
CA ASN A 10 -2.40 1.07 3.84
C ASN A 10 -1.79 2.45 3.61
N TYR A 11 -0.74 2.50 2.80
CA TYR A 11 -0.17 3.75 2.30
C TYR A 11 -0.70 4.03 0.91
N VAL A 12 -1.11 5.25 0.69
CA VAL A 12 -1.59 5.75 -0.59
C VAL A 12 -1.03 7.15 -0.82
N MET A 13 -1.25 7.70 -2.00
CA MET A 13 -0.79 9.03 -2.34
C MET A 13 -1.97 9.99 -2.46
N VAL A 14 -1.87 11.13 -1.79
CA VAL A 14 -2.83 12.22 -1.85
C VAL A 14 -2.05 13.51 -2.07
N ASP A 15 -2.38 14.25 -3.12
CA ASP A 15 -1.67 15.51 -3.49
C ASP A 15 -0.15 15.33 -3.57
N GLY A 16 0.29 14.21 -4.15
CA GLY A 16 1.71 13.92 -4.32
C GLY A 16 2.45 13.52 -3.05
N LYS A 17 1.73 13.29 -1.96
CA LYS A 17 2.31 12.88 -0.66
C LYS A 17 1.81 11.50 -0.27
N ILE A 18 2.73 10.71 0.29
CA ILE A 18 2.38 9.39 0.83
C ILE A 18 1.73 9.59 2.20
N VAL A 19 0.53 9.05 2.36
CA VAL A 19 -0.23 9.14 3.60
C VAL A 19 -0.71 7.76 4.03
N LYS A 20 -0.92 7.59 5.33
CA LYS A 20 -1.43 6.34 5.89
C LYS A 20 -2.93 6.43 6.11
N VAL A 21 -3.66 5.47 5.57
CA VAL A 21 -5.12 5.39 5.72
C VAL A 21 -5.47 5.02 7.15
N ASN A 22 -6.28 5.85 7.80
CA ASN A 22 -6.77 5.59 9.16
C ASN A 22 -8.30 5.46 9.25
N GLY A 23 -9.00 5.63 8.14
CA GLY A 23 -10.44 5.46 8.08
C GLY A 23 -10.88 5.28 6.64
N ILE A 24 -11.96 4.53 6.43
CA ILE A 24 -12.49 4.25 5.09
C ILE A 24 -14.00 4.37 5.13
N THR A 25 -14.55 5.12 4.18
CA THR A 25 -15.98 5.15 3.88
C THR A 25 -16.19 4.72 2.43
N ARG A 26 -17.44 4.73 1.98
CA ARG A 26 -17.76 4.33 0.60
C ARG A 26 -17.03 5.15 -0.47
N ARG A 27 -16.76 6.43 -0.20
CA ARG A 27 -16.31 7.38 -1.23
C ARG A 27 -15.06 8.15 -0.88
N LYS A 28 -14.56 7.97 0.35
CA LYS A 28 -13.41 8.72 0.83
C LYS A 28 -12.61 7.94 1.83
N ILE A 29 -11.38 8.34 2.01
CA ILE A 29 -10.50 7.82 3.06
C ILE A 29 -10.16 8.92 4.04
N GLY A 30 -9.93 8.54 5.29
CA GLY A 30 -9.34 9.40 6.29
C GLY A 30 -7.85 9.14 6.38
N PHE A 31 -7.08 10.17 6.63
CA PHE A 31 -5.65 10.09 6.87
C PHE A 31 -5.23 11.20 7.83
N CYS A 32 -4.17 11.01 8.55
CA CYS A 32 -3.68 11.94 9.57
C CYS A 32 -4.42 11.82 10.92
N SER A 33 -3.71 11.28 11.90
CA SER A 33 -4.25 11.06 13.25
C SER A 33 -4.34 12.32 14.11
N VAL A 34 -3.61 13.38 13.76
CA VAL A 34 -3.56 14.63 14.54
C VAL A 34 -4.66 15.60 14.12
N ARG A 35 -4.98 15.62 12.83
CA ARG A 35 -6.08 16.37 12.23
C ARG A 35 -6.83 15.44 11.33
N GLU A 36 -8.11 15.26 11.55
CA GLU A 36 -8.93 14.48 10.63
C GLU A 36 -8.90 15.13 9.25
N ARG A 37 -8.25 14.46 8.30
CA ARG A 37 -8.23 14.82 6.90
C ARG A 37 -8.86 13.72 6.09
N TYR A 38 -9.54 14.10 5.03
CA TYR A 38 -10.24 13.17 4.17
C TYR A 38 -9.89 13.45 2.71
N ALA A 39 -9.81 12.39 1.93
CA ALA A 39 -9.65 12.50 0.48
C ALA A 39 -10.73 11.65 -0.20
N ARG A 40 -11.30 12.18 -1.26
CA ARG A 40 -12.25 11.44 -2.09
C ARG A 40 -11.53 10.35 -2.87
N ALA A 41 -12.22 9.25 -3.17
CA ALA A 41 -11.63 8.14 -3.91
C ALA A 41 -10.93 8.59 -5.21
N GLY A 42 -11.50 9.56 -5.93
CA GLY A 42 -10.91 10.08 -7.15
C GLY A 42 -9.61 10.86 -6.99
N ASP A 43 -9.33 11.32 -5.76
CA ASP A 43 -8.12 12.08 -5.43
C ASP A 43 -7.03 11.22 -4.78
N VAL A 44 -7.29 9.93 -4.64
CA VAL A 44 -6.36 8.97 -4.04
C VAL A 44 -5.69 8.18 -5.14
N GLU A 45 -4.36 8.12 -5.09
CA GLU A 45 -3.57 7.37 -6.06
C GLU A 45 -2.76 6.28 -5.37
N PRO A 46 -2.48 5.16 -6.06
CA PRO A 46 -1.60 4.15 -5.52
C PRO A 46 -0.16 4.65 -5.43
N VAL A 47 0.58 4.16 -4.45
CA VAL A 47 2.03 4.38 -4.38
C VAL A 47 2.70 3.30 -5.21
N PRO A 48 3.35 3.64 -6.33
CA PRO A 48 4.02 2.62 -7.15
C PRO A 48 5.21 2.02 -6.40
N ILE A 49 5.47 0.74 -6.63
CA ILE A 49 6.66 0.09 -6.10
C ILE A 49 7.84 0.48 -6.98
N THR A 50 8.68 1.36 -6.45
CA THR A 50 9.95 1.73 -7.04
C THR A 50 11.07 1.09 -6.22
N LYS A 51 12.31 1.18 -6.69
CA LYS A 51 13.45 0.69 -5.91
C LYS A 51 13.51 1.36 -4.53
N ASP A 52 13.24 2.66 -4.47
CA ASP A 52 13.25 3.41 -3.22
C ASP A 52 12.20 2.88 -2.24
N ILE A 53 10.97 2.64 -2.71
CA ILE A 53 9.91 2.08 -1.89
C ILE A 53 10.22 0.65 -1.50
N ALA A 54 10.71 -0.17 -2.45
CA ALA A 54 11.07 -1.57 -2.18
C ALA A 54 12.12 -1.68 -1.08
N ASP A 55 13.11 -0.78 -1.08
CA ASP A 55 14.18 -0.76 -0.07
C ASP A 55 13.68 -0.40 1.33
N LYS A 56 12.51 0.24 1.42
CA LYS A 56 11.89 0.63 2.68
C LYS A 56 10.95 -0.42 3.27
N CYS A 57 10.65 -1.46 2.50
CA CYS A 57 9.78 -2.55 2.93
C CYS A 57 10.59 -3.66 3.59
N GLU A 58 10.17 -4.10 4.77
CA GLU A 58 10.81 -5.20 5.47
C GLU A 58 10.28 -6.56 4.96
N VAL A 59 10.46 -6.81 3.68
CA VAL A 59 10.12 -8.07 3.02
C VAL A 59 10.99 -8.24 1.79
N TYR A 60 11.33 -9.47 1.46
CA TYR A 60 12.06 -9.76 0.24
C TYR A 60 11.15 -9.56 -0.98
N LEU A 61 11.60 -8.75 -1.91
CA LEU A 61 10.95 -8.53 -3.19
C LEU A 61 11.89 -8.96 -4.31
N SER A 62 11.39 -9.81 -5.20
CA SER A 62 12.13 -10.16 -6.41
C SER A 62 11.86 -9.11 -7.49
N LEU A 63 12.86 -8.84 -8.32
CA LEU A 63 12.70 -7.95 -9.48
C LEU A 63 12.94 -8.78 -10.74
N ASP A 64 11.94 -8.89 -11.58
CA ASP A 64 12.02 -9.64 -12.83
C ASP A 64 11.32 -8.84 -13.94
N ASN A 65 12.03 -8.62 -15.04
CA ASN A 65 11.54 -7.84 -16.18
C ASN A 65 10.96 -6.47 -15.80
N GLY A 66 11.58 -5.80 -14.82
CA GLY A 66 11.12 -4.50 -14.35
C GLY A 66 9.91 -4.56 -13.42
N LYS A 67 9.46 -5.74 -13.04
CA LYS A 67 8.33 -5.93 -12.13
C LYS A 67 8.77 -6.54 -10.81
N TYR A 68 8.25 -5.98 -9.71
CA TYR A 68 8.48 -6.54 -8.39
C TYR A 68 7.47 -7.64 -8.10
N GLY A 69 7.93 -8.67 -7.43
CA GLY A 69 7.09 -9.78 -6.99
C GLY A 69 7.37 -10.11 -5.54
N VAL A 70 6.35 -10.60 -4.85
CA VAL A 70 6.43 -11.07 -3.46
C VAL A 70 6.03 -12.54 -3.39
N LEU A 71 6.71 -13.29 -2.52
CA LEU A 71 6.39 -14.70 -2.31
C LEU A 71 5.09 -14.82 -1.51
N VAL A 72 4.11 -15.51 -2.09
CA VAL A 72 2.82 -15.81 -1.45
C VAL A 72 2.58 -17.30 -1.60
N GLY A 73 2.55 -18.01 -0.48
CA GLY A 73 2.46 -19.48 -0.51
C GLY A 73 3.65 -20.09 -1.24
N ASN A 74 3.39 -20.82 -2.32
CA ASN A 74 4.40 -21.53 -3.09
C ASN A 74 4.88 -20.77 -4.35
N GLY A 75 4.44 -19.53 -4.55
CA GLY A 75 4.78 -18.81 -5.76
C GLY A 75 4.93 -17.32 -5.54
N PHE A 76 5.43 -16.64 -6.55
CA PHE A 76 5.56 -15.19 -6.54
C PHE A 76 4.35 -14.55 -7.20
N ARG A 77 3.92 -13.42 -6.66
CA ARG A 77 2.90 -12.56 -7.26
C ARG A 77 3.49 -11.21 -7.58
N ASP A 78 3.20 -10.71 -8.77
CA ASP A 78 3.60 -9.36 -9.17
C ASP A 78 2.83 -8.33 -8.33
N VAL A 79 3.55 -7.30 -7.89
CA VAL A 79 2.96 -6.18 -7.15
C VAL A 79 3.35 -4.88 -7.83
N ASP A 80 2.35 -4.08 -8.18
CA ASP A 80 2.56 -2.80 -8.86
C ASP A 80 2.57 -1.64 -7.89
N ASN A 81 1.93 -1.80 -6.74
CA ASN A 81 1.78 -0.71 -5.79
C ASN A 81 1.87 -1.19 -4.34
N LEU A 82 2.12 -0.24 -3.46
CA LEU A 82 2.43 -0.51 -2.06
C LEU A 82 1.25 -1.10 -1.29
N HIS A 83 0.04 -0.60 -1.50
CA HIS A 83 -1.11 -1.14 -0.74
C HIS A 83 -1.42 -2.58 -1.13
N THR A 84 -1.24 -2.97 -2.38
CA THR A 84 -1.40 -4.37 -2.79
C THR A 84 -0.36 -5.25 -2.10
N LEU A 85 0.88 -4.81 -2.04
CA LEU A 85 1.94 -5.53 -1.31
C LEU A 85 1.58 -5.68 0.16
N GLN A 86 1.15 -4.60 0.81
CA GLN A 86 0.75 -4.63 2.22
C GLN A 86 -0.38 -5.64 2.46
N ASN A 87 -1.36 -5.67 1.58
CA ASN A 87 -2.52 -6.56 1.73
C ASN A 87 -2.15 -8.03 1.49
N LEU A 88 -1.31 -8.32 0.52
CA LEU A 88 -0.80 -9.67 0.29
C LEU A 88 0.04 -10.16 1.47
N TYR A 89 0.89 -9.30 2.00
CA TYR A 89 1.71 -9.62 3.17
C TYR A 89 0.83 -9.93 4.38
N PHE A 90 -0.20 -9.10 4.62
CA PHE A 90 -1.13 -9.33 5.73
C PHE A 90 -1.87 -10.65 5.59
N MET A 91 -2.33 -10.99 4.39
CA MET A 91 -2.99 -12.27 4.14
C MET A 91 -2.09 -13.46 4.45
N GLU A 92 -0.81 -13.36 4.10
CA GLU A 92 0.15 -14.46 4.28
C GLU A 92 0.62 -14.59 5.74
N HIS A 93 0.86 -13.47 6.41
CA HIS A 93 1.52 -13.47 7.72
C HIS A 93 0.61 -13.07 8.88
N ASN A 94 -0.60 -12.63 8.61
CA ASN A 94 -1.56 -12.14 9.61
C ASN A 94 -1.00 -11.01 10.49
N ARG A 95 -0.15 -10.17 9.90
CA ARG A 95 0.41 -8.99 10.53
C ARG A 95 0.75 -7.95 9.46
N GLU A 96 0.83 -6.70 9.87
CA GLU A 96 1.15 -5.61 8.95
C GLU A 96 2.61 -5.68 8.48
N LEU A 97 2.81 -5.37 7.20
CA LEU A 97 4.14 -5.18 6.63
C LEU A 97 4.76 -3.92 7.23
N ASN A 98 6.00 -4.02 7.68
CA ASN A 98 6.74 -2.87 8.16
C ASN A 98 7.33 -2.11 6.98
N VAL A 99 6.98 -0.83 6.85
CA VAL A 99 7.46 0.04 5.79
C VAL A 99 8.09 1.27 6.42
N ASN A 100 9.37 1.48 6.19
CA ASN A 100 10.16 2.55 6.80
C ASN A 100 10.13 3.83 5.94
N LEU A 101 8.96 4.45 5.86
CA LEU A 101 8.79 5.69 5.09
C LEU A 101 9.29 6.93 5.83
#